data_0d25c501be4de6bf0517547aa7e7a6f6
#
_entry.id   0d25c501be4de6bf0517547aa7e7a6f6
#
_cell.length_a   1.000
_cell.length_b   1.000
_cell.length_c   1.000
_cell.angle_alpha   90.00
_cell.angle_beta   90.00
_cell.angle_gamma   90.00
#
_symmetry.space_group_name_H-M   'P 1'
#
loop_
_entity.id
_entity.type
_entity.pdbx_description
1 polymer ?
#
loop_
_entity_poly.entity_id
_entity_poly.type
_entity_poly.pdbx_seq_one_letter_code
_entity_poly.pdbx_strand_id
1 'polypeptide(L)'
;MSGGLFAVGVAGTALSASERRLLADDPPFGVILFRRNIEAAEQVRELVATVKAAGARLVFVDQEGGPVDRLRDLVGPSPSLARAAAAGQARGAGALAGAALAALGIDVDLAPVVDRAVPGAGAEVLGERSASADAGDVVRAAAEFLAGLHDEGVGGCLKHFPGLGRARLDTHLELPVVSEDRHQEALDLAPFDALMGVARAVMVSHAADPSGAPSSLSYERATVMLRDRLGFAGAAFSDDLEMGALAAFGGLPERSALACRAGCDLLFVCKTIDAYPDCVAAVAREAPDRRADAAARLEEYAAHVASLRGESRRSAPLPLAEIAEGLRRLNDVVGGQS
;
A
#
# COMPACT_ATOMS: atom_id res chain seq x y z
N MET A 1 12.14 -4.05 21.28
CA MET A 1 11.95 -2.93 20.33
C MET A 1 10.55 -3.06 19.77
N SER A 2 9.69 -2.10 19.97
CA SER A 2 8.26 -2.18 19.67
C SER A 2 7.84 -1.40 18.42
N GLY A 3 8.69 -0.50 17.93
CA GLY A 3 8.45 0.29 16.72
C GLY A 3 8.45 -0.50 15.42
N GLY A 4 9.03 -1.67 15.41
CA GLY A 4 9.15 -2.53 14.21
C GLY A 4 7.85 -3.06 13.60
N LEU A 5 6.67 -2.64 14.10
CA LEU A 5 5.36 -2.95 13.50
C LEU A 5 4.69 -1.73 12.87
N PHE A 6 5.38 -0.61 12.73
CA PHE A 6 4.80 0.63 12.22
C PHE A 6 5.48 1.12 10.96
N ALA A 7 4.68 1.72 10.07
CA ALA A 7 5.14 2.60 9.02
C ALA A 7 4.60 4.00 9.30
N VAL A 8 5.49 4.99 9.38
CA VAL A 8 5.13 6.35 9.77
C VAL A 8 5.34 7.34 8.64
N GLY A 9 4.45 8.32 8.52
CA GLY A 9 4.62 9.45 7.61
C GLY A 9 5.45 10.56 8.26
N VAL A 10 6.24 11.28 7.46
CA VAL A 10 7.00 12.45 7.89
C VAL A 10 6.38 13.75 7.38
N ALA A 11 6.65 14.87 8.06
CA ALA A 11 5.93 16.11 7.83
C ALA A 11 6.29 16.80 6.51
N GLY A 12 7.56 16.81 6.13
CA GLY A 12 8.05 17.62 5.02
C GLY A 12 9.06 16.91 4.12
N THR A 13 9.78 17.70 3.36
CA THR A 13 10.82 17.26 2.40
C THR A 13 12.15 16.87 3.06
N ALA A 14 12.30 17.15 4.35
CA ALA A 14 13.43 16.74 5.19
C ALA A 14 12.94 16.46 6.61
N LEU A 15 13.64 15.57 7.34
CA LEU A 15 13.32 15.31 8.74
C LEU A 15 13.65 16.53 9.61
N SER A 16 12.72 16.93 10.47
CA SER A 16 12.96 17.85 11.58
C SER A 16 13.87 17.21 12.64
N ALA A 17 14.39 18.00 13.56
CA ALA A 17 15.21 17.50 14.65
C ALA A 17 14.43 16.59 15.62
N SER A 18 13.12 16.82 15.79
CA SER A 18 12.24 15.96 16.58
C SER A 18 11.99 14.61 15.90
N GLU A 19 11.68 14.61 14.61
CA GLU A 19 11.47 13.37 13.83
C GLU A 19 12.74 12.52 13.79
N ARG A 20 13.92 13.11 13.59
CA ARG A 20 15.19 12.37 13.64
C ARG A 20 15.40 11.67 14.97
N ARG A 21 15.08 12.33 16.08
CA ARG A 21 15.18 11.71 17.42
C ARG A 21 14.17 10.60 17.59
N LEU A 22 12.89 10.83 17.26
CA LEU A 22 11.85 9.81 17.35
C LEU A 22 12.21 8.53 16.58
N LEU A 23 12.66 8.68 15.34
CA LEU A 23 13.03 7.55 14.49
C LEU A 23 14.30 6.83 15.00
N ALA A 24 15.24 7.55 15.60
CA ALA A 24 16.47 6.95 16.14
C ALA A 24 16.25 6.24 17.48
N ASP A 25 15.36 6.77 18.33
CA ASP A 25 15.07 6.22 19.67
C ASP A 25 14.29 4.91 19.61
N ASP A 26 13.29 4.80 18.71
CA ASP A 26 12.53 3.56 18.45
C ASP A 26 12.22 3.46 16.93
N PRO A 27 13.14 2.89 16.14
CA PRO A 27 12.99 2.85 14.68
C PRO A 27 11.71 2.12 14.25
N PRO A 28 10.86 2.75 13.40
CA PRO A 28 9.73 2.07 12.79
C PRO A 28 10.22 1.04 11.76
N PHE A 29 9.36 0.09 11.40
CA PHE A 29 9.64 -0.80 10.29
C PHE A 29 9.85 -0.04 8.98
N GLY A 30 9.07 1.04 8.76
CA GLY A 30 9.25 1.84 7.58
C GLY A 30 8.73 3.26 7.68
N VAL A 31 9.02 4.01 6.62
CA VAL A 31 8.50 5.37 6.41
C VAL A 31 7.68 5.39 5.13
N ILE A 32 6.48 5.98 5.18
CA ILE A 32 5.65 6.22 4.00
C ILE A 32 5.78 7.67 3.55
N LEU A 33 6.02 7.86 2.23
CA LEU A 33 6.12 9.15 1.59
C LEU A 33 4.83 9.51 0.85
N PHE A 34 4.49 10.78 0.91
CA PHE A 34 3.36 11.39 0.21
C PHE A 34 3.84 12.53 -0.69
N ARG A 35 2.95 13.12 -1.49
CA ARG A 35 3.29 14.26 -2.35
C ARG A 35 3.96 15.42 -1.58
N ARG A 36 3.59 15.67 -0.33
CA ARG A 36 4.22 16.70 0.54
C ARG A 36 5.72 16.47 0.81
N ASN A 37 6.19 15.24 0.59
CA ASN A 37 7.58 14.85 0.83
C ASN A 37 8.43 14.84 -0.46
N ILE A 38 7.83 15.17 -1.62
CA ILE A 38 8.43 14.98 -2.94
C ILE A 38 8.46 16.33 -3.67
N GLU A 39 9.66 16.89 -3.84
CA GLU A 39 9.88 18.16 -4.52
C GLU A 39 10.90 18.00 -5.67
N ALA A 40 12.04 17.37 -5.41
CA ALA A 40 13.09 17.13 -6.39
C ALA A 40 13.73 15.75 -6.16
N ALA A 41 14.28 15.16 -7.20
CA ALA A 41 14.83 13.80 -7.15
C ALA A 41 15.96 13.64 -6.13
N GLU A 42 16.90 14.57 -6.12
CA GLU A 42 18.02 14.59 -5.17
C GLU A 42 17.52 14.73 -3.73
N GLN A 43 16.54 15.61 -3.51
CA GLN A 43 15.92 15.82 -2.20
C GLN A 43 15.24 14.53 -1.70
N VAL A 44 14.50 13.82 -2.57
CA VAL A 44 13.85 12.55 -2.20
C VAL A 44 14.89 11.48 -1.87
N ARG A 45 15.97 11.35 -2.65
CA ARG A 45 17.07 10.42 -2.37
C ARG A 45 17.73 10.71 -1.01
N GLU A 46 17.94 11.99 -0.71
CA GLU A 46 18.52 12.41 0.58
C GLU A 46 17.56 12.10 1.74
N LEU A 47 16.26 12.36 1.58
CA LEU A 47 15.25 12.01 2.57
C LEU A 47 15.21 10.49 2.80
N VAL A 48 15.17 9.68 1.73
CA VAL A 48 15.18 8.22 1.79
C VAL A 48 16.45 7.71 2.50
N ALA A 49 17.62 8.24 2.15
CA ALA A 49 18.86 7.88 2.82
C ALA A 49 18.85 8.25 4.31
N THR A 50 18.29 9.41 4.64
CA THR A 50 18.20 9.91 6.03
C THR A 50 17.27 9.04 6.88
N VAL A 51 16.08 8.66 6.39
CA VAL A 51 15.16 7.82 7.15
C VAL A 51 15.70 6.40 7.32
N LYS A 52 16.39 5.87 6.31
CA LYS A 52 17.07 4.56 6.42
C LYS A 52 18.24 4.60 7.41
N ALA A 53 19.03 5.66 7.42
CA ALA A 53 20.08 5.87 8.41
C ALA A 53 19.54 6.01 9.84
N ALA A 54 18.30 6.51 10.00
CA ALA A 54 17.60 6.55 11.29
C ALA A 54 16.99 5.20 11.69
N GLY A 55 17.13 4.14 10.90
CA GLY A 55 16.75 2.77 11.23
C GLY A 55 15.50 2.22 10.53
N ALA A 56 14.81 3.02 9.69
CA ALA A 56 13.71 2.50 8.88
C ALA A 56 14.21 1.44 7.89
N ARG A 57 13.55 0.27 7.85
CA ARG A 57 13.91 -0.87 7.00
C ARG A 57 13.48 -0.65 5.55
N LEU A 58 12.27 -0.14 5.35
CA LEU A 58 11.65 0.06 4.05
C LEU A 58 11.05 1.46 3.93
N VAL A 59 11.02 1.97 2.70
CA VAL A 59 10.33 3.21 2.33
C VAL A 59 9.20 2.88 1.38
N PHE A 60 8.00 3.36 1.71
CA PHE A 60 6.74 3.09 1.03
C PHE A 60 6.21 4.34 0.32
N VAL A 61 5.44 4.14 -0.73
CA VAL A 61 4.67 5.18 -1.41
C VAL A 61 3.45 4.57 -2.08
N ASP A 62 2.40 5.38 -2.34
CA ASP A 62 1.30 5.03 -3.24
C ASP A 62 1.59 5.60 -4.63
N GLN A 63 2.04 4.79 -5.55
CA GLN A 63 2.28 5.17 -6.96
C GLN A 63 1.41 4.32 -7.89
N GLU A 64 0.09 4.46 -7.77
CA GLU A 64 -0.89 3.67 -8.55
C GLU A 64 -1.00 4.12 -10.02
N GLY A 65 -0.58 5.35 -10.29
CA GLY A 65 -0.89 6.07 -11.52
C GLY A 65 -2.29 6.71 -11.52
N GLY A 66 -2.63 7.44 -12.59
CA GLY A 66 -3.91 8.15 -12.68
C GLY A 66 -4.11 9.18 -11.57
N PRO A 67 -5.19 9.05 -10.75
CA PRO A 67 -5.46 9.99 -9.68
C PRO A 67 -4.49 9.88 -8.49
N VAL A 68 -3.84 8.71 -8.30
CA VAL A 68 -2.90 8.46 -7.19
C VAL A 68 -1.48 8.34 -7.76
N ASP A 69 -0.93 9.47 -8.16
CA ASP A 69 0.36 9.60 -8.84
C ASP A 69 1.24 10.60 -8.08
N ARG A 70 2.10 10.09 -7.18
CA ARG A 70 2.93 10.92 -6.29
C ARG A 70 4.15 11.48 -7.01
N LEU A 71 4.63 10.77 -8.04
CA LEU A 71 5.86 11.14 -8.77
C LEU A 71 5.59 11.97 -10.03
N ARG A 72 4.35 12.34 -10.32
CA ARG A 72 3.94 13.07 -11.53
C ARG A 72 4.80 14.29 -11.83
N ASP A 73 5.17 15.04 -10.81
CA ASP A 73 5.93 16.29 -10.98
C ASP A 73 7.44 16.03 -11.27
N LEU A 74 7.92 14.81 -11.00
CA LEU A 74 9.32 14.41 -11.26
C LEU A 74 9.51 13.72 -12.61
N VAL A 75 8.56 12.85 -13.00
CA VAL A 75 8.71 11.98 -14.18
C VAL A 75 7.59 12.12 -15.22
N GLY A 76 6.62 12.98 -14.95
CA GLY A 76 5.42 13.11 -15.76
C GLY A 76 4.29 12.18 -15.32
N PRO A 77 3.08 12.31 -15.91
CA PRO A 77 1.92 11.55 -15.50
C PRO A 77 2.05 10.06 -15.82
N SER A 78 1.71 9.20 -14.85
CA SER A 78 1.58 7.76 -15.03
C SER A 78 0.13 7.42 -15.39
N PRO A 79 -0.14 6.51 -16.36
CA PRO A 79 -1.51 6.10 -16.64
C PRO A 79 -2.12 5.35 -15.46
N SER A 80 -3.44 5.42 -15.31
CA SER A 80 -4.15 4.60 -14.34
C SER A 80 -4.07 3.10 -14.72
N LEU A 81 -4.24 2.21 -13.71
CA LEU A 81 -4.26 0.77 -13.98
C LEU A 81 -5.39 0.40 -14.95
N ALA A 82 -6.56 1.05 -14.87
CA ALA A 82 -7.66 0.84 -15.81
C ALA A 82 -7.23 1.09 -17.27
N ARG A 83 -6.60 2.23 -17.52
CA ARG A 83 -6.16 2.61 -18.88
C ARG A 83 -5.02 1.73 -19.36
N ALA A 84 -4.05 1.44 -18.50
CA ALA A 84 -2.94 0.56 -18.83
C ALA A 84 -3.42 -0.87 -19.14
N ALA A 85 -4.36 -1.41 -18.36
CA ALA A 85 -4.95 -2.73 -18.58
C ALA A 85 -5.74 -2.80 -19.89
N ALA A 86 -6.59 -1.80 -20.17
CA ALA A 86 -7.35 -1.72 -21.41
C ALA A 86 -6.46 -1.73 -22.65
N ALA A 87 -5.27 -1.15 -22.57
CA ALA A 87 -4.27 -1.13 -23.63
C ALA A 87 -3.32 -2.35 -23.64
N GLY A 88 -3.47 -3.33 -22.72
CA GLY A 88 -2.55 -4.46 -22.57
C GLY A 88 -1.15 -4.03 -22.10
N GLN A 89 -1.04 -2.94 -21.37
CA GLN A 89 0.23 -2.32 -20.95
C GLN A 89 0.44 -2.33 -19.42
N ALA A 90 -0.33 -3.13 -18.67
CA ALA A 90 -0.24 -3.16 -17.21
C ALA A 90 1.17 -3.48 -16.71
N ARG A 91 1.88 -4.46 -17.33
CA ARG A 91 3.28 -4.76 -16.97
C ARG A 91 4.22 -3.59 -17.26
N GLY A 92 4.06 -2.91 -18.40
CA GLY A 92 4.86 -1.74 -18.75
C GLY A 92 4.65 -0.58 -17.78
N ALA A 93 3.39 -0.36 -17.33
CA ALA A 93 3.08 0.65 -16.32
C ALA A 93 3.74 0.32 -14.97
N GLY A 94 3.64 -0.94 -14.50
CA GLY A 94 4.32 -1.41 -13.30
C GLY A 94 5.85 -1.28 -13.38
N ALA A 95 6.45 -1.62 -14.52
CA ALA A 95 7.90 -1.50 -14.72
C ALA A 95 8.37 -0.03 -14.68
N LEU A 96 7.64 0.90 -15.29
CA LEU A 96 8.00 2.32 -15.23
C LEU A 96 7.79 2.93 -13.83
N ALA A 97 6.74 2.53 -13.13
CA ALA A 97 6.55 2.90 -11.73
C ALA A 97 7.71 2.35 -10.86
N GLY A 98 8.02 1.06 -10.98
CA GLY A 98 9.13 0.42 -10.28
C GLY A 98 10.49 1.08 -10.58
N ALA A 99 10.78 1.38 -11.85
CA ALA A 99 12.01 2.05 -12.24
C ALA A 99 12.12 3.45 -11.59
N ALA A 100 11.01 4.21 -11.54
CA ALA A 100 11.00 5.53 -10.89
C ALA A 100 11.25 5.42 -9.38
N LEU A 101 10.62 4.46 -8.73
CA LEU A 101 10.80 4.22 -7.29
C LEU A 101 12.22 3.75 -6.96
N ALA A 102 12.74 2.80 -7.73
CA ALA A 102 14.12 2.31 -7.58
C ALA A 102 15.15 3.44 -7.77
N ALA A 103 14.93 4.33 -8.76
CA ALA A 103 15.80 5.49 -9.02
C ALA A 103 15.81 6.49 -7.85
N LEU A 104 14.79 6.51 -7.02
CA LEU A 104 14.67 7.35 -5.83
C LEU A 104 15.06 6.61 -4.53
N GLY A 105 15.34 5.31 -4.60
CA GLY A 105 15.70 4.46 -3.45
C GLY A 105 14.50 4.02 -2.61
N ILE A 106 13.27 4.19 -3.13
CA ILE A 106 12.01 3.74 -2.52
C ILE A 106 11.87 2.22 -2.73
N ASP A 107 11.38 1.53 -1.71
CA ASP A 107 11.43 0.07 -1.64
C ASP A 107 10.13 -0.62 -2.08
N VAL A 108 8.99 0.02 -1.79
CA VAL A 108 7.67 -0.60 -1.92
C VAL A 108 6.68 0.38 -2.52
N ASP A 109 5.96 -0.07 -3.53
CA ASP A 109 4.74 0.56 -4.01
C ASP A 109 3.53 -0.07 -3.32
N LEU A 110 2.67 0.75 -2.69
CA LEU A 110 1.38 0.30 -2.16
C LEU A 110 0.37 0.18 -3.31
N ALA A 111 0.70 -0.65 -4.28
CA ALA A 111 -0.04 -1.00 -5.48
C ALA A 111 0.29 -2.46 -5.86
N PRO A 112 -0.53 -3.12 -6.69
CA PRO A 112 -1.69 -2.64 -7.43
C PRO A 112 -3.01 -2.65 -6.64
N VAL A 113 -3.98 -1.86 -7.13
CA VAL A 113 -5.38 -1.95 -6.69
C VAL A 113 -6.01 -3.18 -7.35
N VAL A 114 -6.62 -4.05 -6.52
CA VAL A 114 -7.31 -5.27 -6.97
C VAL A 114 -8.82 -5.24 -6.66
N ASP A 115 -9.32 -4.08 -6.26
CA ASP A 115 -10.75 -3.85 -6.13
C ASP A 115 -11.44 -3.90 -7.50
N ARG A 116 -12.66 -4.43 -7.56
CA ARG A 116 -13.48 -4.44 -8.78
C ARG A 116 -14.23 -3.12 -8.95
N ALA A 117 -14.28 -2.57 -10.16
CA ALA A 117 -15.07 -1.38 -10.49
C ALA A 117 -16.54 -1.75 -10.72
N VAL A 118 -17.34 -1.90 -9.66
CA VAL A 118 -18.76 -2.29 -9.77
C VAL A 118 -19.60 -1.07 -10.19
N PRO A 119 -20.32 -1.12 -11.34
CA PRO A 119 -21.16 -0.02 -11.79
C PRO A 119 -22.24 0.36 -10.77
N GLY A 120 -22.43 1.65 -10.53
CA GLY A 120 -23.44 2.17 -9.58
C GLY A 120 -23.07 2.02 -8.10
N ALA A 121 -21.91 1.44 -7.79
CA ALA A 121 -21.36 1.37 -6.45
C ALA A 121 -19.85 1.56 -6.54
N GLY A 122 -19.24 2.34 -5.64
CA GLY A 122 -17.78 2.49 -5.58
C GLY A 122 -17.09 3.19 -6.75
N ALA A 123 -17.76 3.40 -7.87
CA ALA A 123 -17.18 4.09 -9.03
C ALA A 123 -16.71 5.52 -8.70
N GLU A 124 -17.36 6.19 -7.73
CA GLU A 124 -16.94 7.51 -7.25
C GLU A 124 -15.69 7.43 -6.36
N VAL A 125 -15.51 6.32 -5.64
CA VAL A 125 -14.37 6.10 -4.73
C VAL A 125 -13.15 5.57 -5.45
N LEU A 126 -13.33 4.60 -6.35
CA LEU A 126 -12.25 3.92 -7.06
C LEU A 126 -11.95 4.55 -8.42
N GLY A 127 -12.99 4.90 -9.18
CA GLY A 127 -12.81 5.44 -10.52
C GLY A 127 -11.84 4.62 -11.37
N GLU A 128 -10.88 5.29 -12.00
CA GLU A 128 -9.84 4.67 -12.83
C GLU A 128 -8.76 3.90 -12.03
N ARG A 129 -8.83 3.88 -10.69
CA ARG A 129 -7.90 3.08 -9.87
C ARG A 129 -8.12 1.59 -10.04
N SER A 130 -9.36 1.15 -10.28
CA SER A 130 -9.71 -0.24 -10.55
C SER A 130 -9.59 -0.57 -12.03
N ALA A 131 -9.00 -1.72 -12.37
CA ALA A 131 -8.77 -2.15 -13.75
C ALA A 131 -10.07 -2.52 -14.48
N SER A 132 -11.04 -3.16 -13.81
CA SER A 132 -12.27 -3.69 -14.43
C SER A 132 -13.34 -4.02 -13.39
N ALA A 133 -14.58 -4.22 -13.85
CA ALA A 133 -15.65 -4.88 -13.07
C ALA A 133 -15.49 -6.42 -13.05
N ASP A 134 -14.81 -6.99 -14.03
CA ASP A 134 -14.55 -8.43 -14.13
C ASP A 134 -13.34 -8.82 -13.27
N ALA A 135 -13.51 -9.83 -12.42
CA ALA A 135 -12.45 -10.30 -11.52
C ALA A 135 -11.23 -10.85 -12.27
N GLY A 136 -11.43 -11.57 -13.38
CA GLY A 136 -10.36 -12.14 -14.18
C GLY A 136 -9.50 -11.07 -14.85
N ASP A 137 -10.12 -9.97 -15.32
CA ASP A 137 -9.40 -8.82 -15.86
C ASP A 137 -8.59 -8.11 -14.79
N VAL A 138 -9.17 -7.93 -13.59
CA VAL A 138 -8.44 -7.35 -12.43
C VAL A 138 -7.24 -8.21 -12.06
N VAL A 139 -7.42 -9.53 -11.95
CA VAL A 139 -6.33 -10.48 -11.66
C VAL A 139 -5.19 -10.35 -12.66
N ARG A 140 -5.52 -10.37 -13.96
CA ARG A 140 -4.52 -10.28 -15.03
C ARG A 140 -3.76 -8.96 -14.96
N ALA A 141 -4.47 -7.83 -14.87
CA ALA A 141 -3.86 -6.51 -14.82
C ALA A 141 -2.97 -6.34 -13.58
N ALA A 142 -3.45 -6.76 -12.42
CA ALA A 142 -2.71 -6.66 -11.16
C ALA A 142 -1.46 -7.57 -11.15
N ALA A 143 -1.58 -8.81 -11.65
CA ALA A 143 -0.43 -9.71 -11.76
C ALA A 143 0.65 -9.15 -12.69
N GLU A 144 0.27 -8.59 -13.83
CA GLU A 144 1.20 -7.97 -14.78
C GLU A 144 1.85 -6.72 -14.19
N PHE A 145 1.08 -5.84 -13.53
CA PHE A 145 1.62 -4.65 -12.86
C PHE A 145 2.62 -5.02 -11.76
N LEU A 146 2.24 -5.97 -10.90
CA LEU A 146 3.11 -6.47 -9.83
C LEU A 146 4.41 -7.08 -10.39
N ALA A 147 4.30 -7.86 -11.46
CA ALA A 147 5.49 -8.42 -12.13
C ALA A 147 6.39 -7.32 -12.70
N GLY A 148 5.82 -6.23 -13.22
CA GLY A 148 6.57 -5.06 -13.68
C GLY A 148 7.33 -4.37 -12.54
N LEU A 149 6.71 -4.18 -11.38
CA LEU A 149 7.37 -3.65 -10.17
C LEU A 149 8.56 -4.55 -9.75
N HIS A 150 8.31 -5.86 -9.71
CA HIS A 150 9.31 -6.84 -9.30
C HIS A 150 10.52 -6.89 -10.27
N ASP A 151 10.30 -6.75 -11.58
CA ASP A 151 11.40 -6.67 -12.57
C ASP A 151 12.40 -5.54 -12.28
N GLU A 152 11.94 -4.47 -11.61
CA GLU A 152 12.75 -3.30 -11.24
C GLU A 152 13.22 -3.34 -9.77
N GLY A 153 12.96 -4.44 -9.04
CA GLY A 153 13.42 -4.64 -7.66
C GLY A 153 12.57 -3.92 -6.60
N VAL A 154 11.32 -3.60 -6.91
CA VAL A 154 10.38 -2.92 -6.00
C VAL A 154 9.30 -3.89 -5.56
N GLY A 155 9.00 -3.92 -4.26
CA GLY A 155 7.91 -4.70 -3.70
C GLY A 155 6.55 -4.07 -3.99
N GLY A 156 5.49 -4.90 -3.97
CA GLY A 156 4.12 -4.42 -4.14
C GLY A 156 3.20 -4.86 -3.00
N CYS A 157 1.99 -4.30 -2.98
CA CYS A 157 0.96 -4.60 -1.99
C CYS A 157 -0.43 -4.61 -2.65
N LEU A 158 -1.16 -5.73 -2.56
CA LEU A 158 -2.54 -5.79 -3.06
C LEU A 158 -3.48 -5.01 -2.15
N LYS A 159 -4.40 -4.22 -2.72
CA LYS A 159 -5.35 -3.42 -1.94
C LYS A 159 -6.69 -3.23 -2.64
N HIS A 160 -7.77 -3.04 -1.88
CA HIS A 160 -7.93 -2.88 -0.42
C HIS A 160 -8.81 -4.03 0.11
N PHE A 161 -8.18 -5.02 0.73
CA PHE A 161 -8.90 -6.20 1.24
C PHE A 161 -9.99 -5.82 2.26
N PRO A 162 -11.20 -6.42 2.20
CA PRO A 162 -11.64 -7.53 1.34
C PRO A 162 -12.28 -7.09 0.01
N GLY A 163 -12.12 -5.84 -0.39
CA GLY A 163 -12.64 -5.23 -1.60
C GLY A 163 -13.47 -3.98 -1.32
N LEU A 164 -13.11 -2.86 -1.97
CA LEU A 164 -13.82 -1.56 -1.88
C LEU A 164 -14.75 -1.30 -3.06
N GLY A 165 -14.81 -2.18 -4.05
CA GLY A 165 -15.50 -1.94 -5.32
C GLY A 165 -17.00 -1.66 -5.22
N ARG A 166 -17.59 -1.86 -4.03
CA ARG A 166 -19.01 -1.56 -3.74
C ARG A 166 -19.19 -0.57 -2.59
N ALA A 167 -18.11 0.05 -2.13
CA ALA A 167 -18.18 1.11 -1.15
C ALA A 167 -19.00 2.29 -1.72
N ARG A 168 -20.06 2.70 -1.04
CA ARG A 168 -20.92 3.79 -1.49
C ARG A 168 -20.45 5.16 -1.03
N LEU A 169 -19.46 5.21 -0.14
CA LEU A 169 -18.95 6.42 0.50
C LEU A 169 -17.43 6.41 0.48
N ASP A 170 -16.84 7.60 0.42
CA ASP A 170 -15.40 7.78 0.51
C ASP A 170 -14.90 7.36 1.90
N THR A 171 -14.04 6.36 1.96
CA THR A 171 -13.43 5.84 3.19
C THR A 171 -12.63 6.89 3.97
N HIS A 172 -12.27 8.01 3.33
CA HIS A 172 -11.64 9.14 4.00
C HIS A 172 -12.61 9.94 4.88
N LEU A 173 -13.91 9.85 4.61
CA LEU A 173 -14.95 10.65 5.27
C LEU A 173 -15.88 9.83 6.16
N GLU A 174 -16.31 8.66 5.68
CA GLU A 174 -17.27 7.81 6.37
C GLU A 174 -16.90 6.34 6.25
N LEU A 175 -17.49 5.48 7.10
CA LEU A 175 -17.27 4.04 7.09
C LEU A 175 -18.13 3.39 5.99
N PRO A 176 -17.54 2.96 4.85
CA PRO A 176 -18.32 2.28 3.82
C PRO A 176 -18.68 0.87 4.29
N VAL A 177 -19.93 0.50 4.16
CA VAL A 177 -20.41 -0.85 4.50
C VAL A 177 -20.23 -1.77 3.31
N VAL A 178 -19.52 -2.89 3.49
CA VAL A 178 -19.48 -4.00 2.52
C VAL A 178 -20.84 -4.71 2.56
N SER A 179 -21.39 -5.05 1.40
CA SER A 179 -22.69 -5.69 1.27
C SER A 179 -22.79 -7.03 2.05
N GLU A 180 -23.96 -7.30 2.62
CA GLU A 180 -24.30 -8.60 3.24
C GLU A 180 -24.49 -9.73 2.21
N ASP A 181 -24.50 -9.41 0.91
CA ASP A 181 -24.65 -10.40 -0.15
C ASP A 181 -23.38 -11.24 -0.31
N ARG A 182 -23.44 -12.47 0.18
CA ARG A 182 -22.33 -13.45 0.13
C ARG A 182 -21.81 -13.74 -1.28
N HIS A 183 -22.70 -13.70 -2.28
CA HIS A 183 -22.29 -13.92 -3.66
C HIS A 183 -21.40 -12.77 -4.15
N GLN A 184 -21.81 -11.56 -3.86
CA GLN A 184 -21.04 -10.38 -4.21
C GLN A 184 -19.72 -10.28 -3.41
N GLU A 185 -19.73 -10.65 -2.14
CA GLU A 185 -18.52 -10.76 -1.33
C GLU A 185 -17.51 -11.75 -1.95
N ALA A 186 -17.98 -12.92 -2.39
CA ALA A 186 -17.14 -13.89 -3.06
C ALA A 186 -16.53 -13.35 -4.36
N LEU A 187 -17.27 -12.55 -5.13
CA LEU A 187 -16.76 -11.90 -6.33
C LEU A 187 -15.69 -10.83 -6.02
N ASP A 188 -15.85 -10.07 -4.92
CA ASP A 188 -14.87 -9.07 -4.51
C ASP A 188 -13.59 -9.70 -3.93
N LEU A 189 -13.72 -10.87 -3.30
CA LEU A 189 -12.59 -11.65 -2.78
C LEU A 189 -11.82 -12.40 -3.89
N ALA A 190 -12.48 -12.72 -5.01
CA ALA A 190 -11.88 -13.55 -6.07
C ALA A 190 -10.52 -13.01 -6.60
N PRO A 191 -10.30 -11.69 -6.81
CA PRO A 191 -8.98 -11.18 -7.21
C PRO A 191 -7.91 -11.41 -6.15
N PHE A 192 -8.25 -11.27 -4.87
CA PHE A 192 -7.30 -11.53 -3.78
C PHE A 192 -6.95 -13.02 -3.74
N ASP A 193 -7.95 -13.91 -3.71
CA ASP A 193 -7.76 -15.35 -3.67
C ASP A 193 -6.84 -15.84 -4.80
N ALA A 194 -7.10 -15.39 -6.03
CA ALA A 194 -6.29 -15.74 -7.20
C ALA A 194 -4.83 -15.27 -7.11
N LEU A 195 -4.55 -14.19 -6.36
CA LEU A 195 -3.22 -13.58 -6.26
C LEU A 195 -2.47 -13.91 -4.96
N MET A 196 -3.08 -14.66 -4.00
CA MET A 196 -2.44 -15.02 -2.73
C MET A 196 -1.10 -15.76 -2.91
N GLY A 197 -0.95 -16.53 -3.98
CA GLY A 197 0.28 -17.27 -4.26
C GLY A 197 1.46 -16.39 -4.70
N VAL A 198 1.19 -15.19 -5.22
CA VAL A 198 2.22 -14.27 -5.74
C VAL A 198 2.39 -13.01 -4.89
N ALA A 199 1.34 -12.62 -4.15
CA ALA A 199 1.39 -11.48 -3.26
C ALA A 199 2.18 -11.79 -1.99
N ARG A 200 2.99 -10.83 -1.54
CA ARG A 200 3.71 -10.90 -0.26
C ARG A 200 3.20 -9.88 0.75
N ALA A 201 2.39 -8.93 0.30
CA ALA A 201 1.69 -7.99 1.18
C ALA A 201 0.25 -7.76 0.69
N VAL A 202 -0.67 -7.58 1.64
CA VAL A 202 -2.06 -7.21 1.42
C VAL A 202 -2.43 -6.10 2.38
N MET A 203 -3.01 -5.01 1.88
CA MET A 203 -3.55 -3.93 2.71
C MET A 203 -5.01 -4.18 3.03
N VAL A 204 -5.32 -4.19 4.33
CA VAL A 204 -6.68 -4.37 4.86
C VAL A 204 -7.34 -3.02 5.02
N SER A 205 -8.45 -2.81 4.33
CA SER A 205 -9.20 -1.56 4.30
C SER A 205 -9.95 -1.26 5.61
N HIS A 206 -10.49 -0.05 5.69
CA HIS A 206 -11.41 0.32 6.76
C HIS A 206 -12.90 0.13 6.39
N ALA A 207 -13.20 -0.56 5.27
CA ALA A 207 -14.58 -0.89 4.95
C ALA A 207 -15.21 -1.72 6.09
N ALA A 208 -16.44 -1.34 6.50
CA ALA A 208 -17.15 -2.03 7.56
C ALA A 208 -17.58 -3.42 7.10
N ASP A 209 -17.41 -4.39 7.96
CA ASP A 209 -18.05 -5.69 7.83
C ASP A 209 -19.57 -5.60 8.18
N PRO A 210 -20.37 -6.65 7.99
CA PRO A 210 -21.79 -6.63 8.32
C PRO A 210 -22.10 -6.35 9.80
N SER A 211 -21.13 -6.51 10.72
CA SER A 211 -21.28 -6.14 12.13
C SER A 211 -21.06 -4.64 12.39
N GLY A 212 -20.63 -3.88 11.39
CA GLY A 212 -20.24 -2.48 11.48
C GLY A 212 -18.80 -2.26 11.93
N ALA A 213 -17.99 -3.33 12.07
CA ALA A 213 -16.59 -3.20 12.42
C ALA A 213 -15.73 -2.92 11.16
N PRO A 214 -14.78 -1.95 11.19
CA PRO A 214 -13.81 -1.77 10.11
C PRO A 214 -12.99 -3.04 9.88
N SER A 215 -12.81 -3.47 8.64
CA SER A 215 -12.11 -4.71 8.29
C SER A 215 -10.70 -4.77 8.90
N SER A 216 -9.98 -3.66 8.93
CA SER A 216 -8.65 -3.56 9.55
C SER A 216 -8.65 -3.70 11.08
N LEU A 217 -9.81 -3.50 11.74
CA LEU A 217 -9.99 -3.67 13.18
C LEU A 217 -10.77 -4.95 13.52
N SER A 218 -11.17 -5.75 12.53
CA SER A 218 -11.97 -6.97 12.66
C SER A 218 -11.10 -8.21 12.57
N TYR A 219 -11.03 -8.99 13.68
CA TYR A 219 -10.35 -10.29 13.69
C TYR A 219 -10.93 -11.26 12.66
N GLU A 220 -12.26 -11.24 12.46
CA GLU A 220 -12.92 -12.07 11.45
C GLU A 220 -12.40 -11.73 10.02
N ARG A 221 -12.11 -10.47 9.73
CA ARG A 221 -11.62 -10.04 8.40
C ARG A 221 -10.11 -10.22 8.27
N ALA A 222 -9.33 -9.61 9.16
CA ALA A 222 -7.88 -9.56 9.03
C ALA A 222 -7.18 -10.88 9.42
N THR A 223 -7.83 -11.75 10.21
CA THR A 223 -7.30 -13.07 10.56
C THR A 223 -8.10 -14.19 9.93
N VAL A 224 -9.37 -14.40 10.33
CA VAL A 224 -10.10 -15.59 9.90
C VAL A 224 -10.30 -15.60 8.37
N MET A 225 -10.74 -14.51 7.78
CA MET A 225 -10.96 -14.47 6.33
C MET A 225 -9.67 -14.47 5.54
N LEU A 226 -8.73 -13.55 5.84
CA LEU A 226 -7.51 -13.39 5.07
C LEU A 226 -6.56 -14.57 5.25
N ARG A 227 -6.36 -15.05 6.49
CA ARG A 227 -5.36 -16.09 6.77
C ARG A 227 -5.94 -17.49 6.77
N ASP A 228 -7.02 -17.72 7.53
CA ASP A 228 -7.50 -19.09 7.73
C ASP A 228 -8.31 -19.59 6.53
N ARG A 229 -9.10 -18.72 5.86
CA ARG A 229 -9.91 -19.12 4.70
C ARG A 229 -9.17 -18.98 3.37
N LEU A 230 -8.47 -17.82 3.14
CA LEU A 230 -7.73 -17.61 1.90
C LEU A 230 -6.27 -18.09 1.96
N GLY A 231 -5.80 -18.54 3.11
CA GLY A 231 -4.45 -19.11 3.27
C GLY A 231 -3.31 -18.10 3.11
N PHE A 232 -3.56 -16.80 3.29
CA PHE A 232 -2.52 -15.79 3.11
C PHE A 232 -1.45 -15.86 4.20
N ALA A 233 -0.22 -16.18 3.82
CA ALA A 233 0.91 -16.28 4.71
C ALA A 233 1.78 -14.99 4.79
N GLY A 234 1.61 -14.06 3.84
CA GLY A 234 2.39 -12.83 3.75
C GLY A 234 2.03 -11.76 4.80
N ALA A 235 2.57 -10.56 4.68
CA ALA A 235 2.35 -9.47 5.59
C ALA A 235 0.99 -8.76 5.33
N ALA A 236 0.17 -8.60 6.37
CA ALA A 236 -1.07 -7.84 6.34
C ALA A 236 -0.80 -6.42 6.86
N PHE A 237 -1.04 -5.43 6.00
CA PHE A 237 -0.89 -4.02 6.33
C PHE A 237 -2.25 -3.43 6.72
N SER A 238 -2.32 -2.54 7.70
CA SER A 238 -3.51 -1.69 7.85
C SER A 238 -3.52 -0.65 6.73
N ASP A 239 -4.69 -0.12 6.38
CA ASP A 239 -4.76 1.20 5.75
C ASP A 239 -4.41 2.29 6.78
N ASP A 240 -4.37 3.58 6.38
CA ASP A 240 -4.01 4.70 7.27
C ASP A 240 -4.96 4.78 8.49
N LEU A 241 -4.45 4.46 9.68
CA LEU A 241 -5.22 4.46 10.92
C LEU A 241 -5.71 5.85 11.35
N GLU A 242 -5.29 6.90 10.65
CA GLU A 242 -5.76 8.27 10.86
C GLU A 242 -6.93 8.67 9.93
N MET A 243 -7.42 7.74 9.10
CA MET A 243 -8.58 8.01 8.25
C MET A 243 -9.84 8.30 9.07
N GLY A 244 -10.67 9.21 8.55
CA GLY A 244 -11.91 9.66 9.21
C GLY A 244 -12.90 8.52 9.50
N ALA A 245 -12.92 7.49 8.67
CA ALA A 245 -13.74 6.28 8.86
C ALA A 245 -13.54 5.62 10.25
N LEU A 246 -12.36 5.77 10.85
CA LEU A 246 -12.06 5.21 12.17
C LEU A 246 -12.35 6.14 13.34
N ALA A 247 -12.90 7.35 13.11
CA ALA A 247 -13.08 8.36 14.17
C ALA A 247 -13.88 7.86 15.38
N ALA A 248 -14.84 6.96 15.16
CA ALA A 248 -15.68 6.39 16.22
C ALA A 248 -15.01 5.27 17.03
N PHE A 249 -13.81 4.81 16.66
CA PHE A 249 -13.13 3.63 17.23
C PHE A 249 -11.98 3.99 18.17
N GLY A 250 -12.06 5.13 18.84
CA GLY A 250 -11.08 5.59 19.81
C GLY A 250 -9.99 6.49 19.23
N GLY A 251 -8.97 6.79 20.02
CA GLY A 251 -7.78 7.52 19.61
C GLY A 251 -6.84 6.67 18.75
N LEU A 252 -5.81 7.30 18.20
CA LEU A 252 -4.85 6.60 17.32
C LEU A 252 -4.11 5.45 18.03
N PRO A 253 -3.70 5.56 19.32
CA PRO A 253 -3.11 4.43 20.05
C PRO A 253 -4.06 3.24 20.19
N GLU A 254 -5.34 3.48 20.51
CA GLU A 254 -6.37 2.43 20.62
C GLU A 254 -6.60 1.74 19.28
N ARG A 255 -6.72 2.52 18.18
CA ARG A 255 -6.88 1.97 16.81
C ARG A 255 -5.69 1.11 16.41
N SER A 256 -4.47 1.55 16.76
CA SER A 256 -3.24 0.78 16.50
C SER A 256 -3.25 -0.58 17.23
N ALA A 257 -3.65 -0.59 18.49
CA ALA A 257 -3.75 -1.83 19.27
C ALA A 257 -4.87 -2.73 18.71
N LEU A 258 -6.03 -2.16 18.33
CA LEU A 258 -7.14 -2.90 17.71
C LEU A 258 -6.72 -3.54 16.39
N ALA A 259 -6.06 -2.81 15.49
CA ALA A 259 -5.60 -3.31 14.20
C ALA A 259 -4.56 -4.44 14.36
N CYS A 260 -3.63 -4.30 15.29
CA CYS A 260 -2.67 -5.36 15.62
C CYS A 260 -3.38 -6.61 16.14
N ARG A 261 -4.33 -6.48 17.09
CA ARG A 261 -5.13 -7.61 17.59
C ARG A 261 -5.95 -8.27 16.50
N ALA A 262 -6.50 -7.47 15.56
CA ALA A 262 -7.27 -7.98 14.43
C ALA A 262 -6.43 -8.86 13.49
N GLY A 263 -5.13 -8.62 13.37
CA GLY A 263 -4.24 -9.42 12.53
C GLY A 263 -3.41 -8.62 11.53
N CYS A 264 -3.47 -7.28 11.57
CA CYS A 264 -2.54 -6.45 10.81
C CYS A 264 -1.12 -6.57 11.40
N ASP A 265 -0.14 -6.76 10.54
CA ASP A 265 1.27 -6.88 10.90
C ASP A 265 1.98 -5.53 10.85
N LEU A 266 1.66 -4.70 9.85
CA LEU A 266 2.20 -3.35 9.69
C LEU A 266 1.08 -2.32 9.86
N LEU A 267 1.32 -1.34 10.73
CA LEU A 267 0.35 -0.32 11.15
C LEU A 267 0.77 1.03 10.59
N PHE A 268 -0.08 1.62 9.72
CA PHE A 268 0.22 2.90 9.09
C PHE A 268 -0.28 4.08 9.93
N VAL A 269 0.66 4.98 10.29
CA VAL A 269 0.42 6.28 10.94
C VAL A 269 0.99 7.36 10.02
N CYS A 270 0.13 7.98 9.21
CA CYS A 270 0.57 8.71 8.02
C CYS A 270 0.78 10.21 8.21
N LYS A 271 0.20 10.81 9.28
CA LYS A 271 0.18 12.27 9.47
C LYS A 271 0.81 12.72 10.78
N THR A 272 0.44 12.08 11.89
CA THR A 272 0.75 12.53 13.25
C THR A 272 1.88 11.70 13.85
N ILE A 273 3.11 11.88 13.34
CA ILE A 273 4.29 11.14 13.83
C ILE A 273 4.52 11.33 15.33
N ASP A 274 4.11 12.46 15.92
CA ASP A 274 4.23 12.72 17.35
C ASP A 274 3.41 11.75 18.22
N ALA A 275 2.35 11.14 17.68
CA ALA A 275 1.57 10.11 18.36
C ALA A 275 2.19 8.70 18.28
N TYR A 276 3.23 8.52 17.49
CA TYR A 276 3.87 7.22 17.26
C TYR A 276 4.34 6.51 18.54
N PRO A 277 5.01 7.18 19.51
CA PRO A 277 5.41 6.53 20.75
C PRO A 277 4.23 5.98 21.58
N ASP A 278 3.11 6.70 21.61
CA ASP A 278 1.90 6.28 22.32
C ASP A 278 1.24 5.08 21.62
N CYS A 279 1.24 5.06 20.28
CA CYS A 279 0.77 3.91 19.50
C CYS A 279 1.61 2.66 19.77
N VAL A 280 2.94 2.79 19.79
CA VAL A 280 3.88 1.71 20.14
C VAL A 280 3.59 1.18 21.55
N ALA A 281 3.42 2.08 22.53
CA ALA A 281 3.12 1.69 23.92
C ALA A 281 1.76 0.98 24.03
N ALA A 282 0.74 1.43 23.29
CA ALA A 282 -0.58 0.80 23.27
C ALA A 282 -0.52 -0.62 22.69
N VAL A 283 0.15 -0.82 21.54
CA VAL A 283 0.34 -2.14 20.93
C VAL A 283 1.12 -3.07 21.85
N ALA A 284 2.18 -2.57 22.49
CA ALA A 284 2.97 -3.36 23.44
C ALA A 284 2.16 -3.86 24.64
N ARG A 285 1.23 -3.04 25.13
CA ARG A 285 0.38 -3.35 26.29
C ARG A 285 -0.80 -4.25 25.93
N GLU A 286 -1.45 -4.00 24.78
CA GLU A 286 -2.77 -4.56 24.46
C GLU A 286 -2.74 -5.69 23.44
N ALA A 287 -1.63 -5.88 22.71
CA ALA A 287 -1.46 -6.93 21.73
C ALA A 287 -0.10 -7.66 21.84
N PRO A 288 0.37 -8.04 23.06
CA PRO A 288 1.71 -8.60 23.21
C PRO A 288 1.91 -9.92 22.46
N ASP A 289 0.89 -10.77 22.42
CA ASP A 289 0.95 -12.10 21.78
C ASP A 289 1.02 -12.07 20.26
N ARG A 290 0.60 -10.95 19.63
CA ARG A 290 0.60 -10.80 18.17
C ARG A 290 1.93 -10.30 17.61
N ARG A 291 2.76 -9.69 18.46
CA ARG A 291 3.96 -8.96 18.01
C ARG A 291 5.04 -9.84 17.40
N ALA A 292 5.26 -11.03 17.94
CA ALA A 292 6.30 -11.93 17.42
C ALA A 292 5.97 -12.43 16.00
N ASP A 293 4.74 -12.89 15.79
CA ASP A 293 4.29 -13.38 14.49
C ASP A 293 4.24 -12.25 13.44
N ALA A 294 3.76 -11.06 13.83
CA ALA A 294 3.74 -9.89 12.97
C ALA A 294 5.17 -9.48 12.56
N ALA A 295 6.09 -9.42 13.52
CA ALA A 295 7.49 -9.10 13.23
C ALA A 295 8.13 -10.13 12.30
N ALA A 296 7.87 -11.43 12.49
CA ALA A 296 8.39 -12.49 11.63
C ALA A 296 7.93 -12.30 10.18
N ARG A 297 6.62 -12.07 9.94
CA ARG A 297 6.10 -11.84 8.59
C ARG A 297 6.64 -10.56 7.95
N LEU A 298 6.86 -9.52 8.72
CA LEU A 298 7.48 -8.28 8.23
C LEU A 298 8.95 -8.49 7.85
N GLU A 299 9.71 -9.27 8.62
CA GLU A 299 11.08 -9.64 8.27
C GLU A 299 11.13 -10.49 6.98
N GLU A 300 10.21 -11.44 6.81
CA GLU A 300 10.07 -12.20 5.57
C GLU A 300 9.72 -11.29 4.38
N TYR A 301 8.84 -10.31 4.58
CA TYR A 301 8.53 -9.33 3.54
C TYR A 301 9.72 -8.46 3.18
N ALA A 302 10.48 -7.96 4.17
CA ALA A 302 11.70 -7.20 3.92
C ALA A 302 12.76 -8.03 3.19
N ALA A 303 12.93 -9.30 3.55
CA ALA A 303 13.82 -10.22 2.86
C ALA A 303 13.38 -10.46 1.41
N HIS A 304 12.07 -10.59 1.16
CA HIS A 304 11.54 -10.69 -0.20
C HIS A 304 11.87 -9.44 -1.02
N VAL A 305 11.62 -8.22 -0.51
CA VAL A 305 11.97 -6.97 -1.19
C VAL A 305 13.47 -6.88 -1.48
N ALA A 306 14.30 -7.33 -0.54
CA ALA A 306 15.75 -7.39 -0.75
C ALA A 306 16.14 -8.38 -1.84
N SER A 307 15.47 -9.55 -1.95
CA SER A 307 15.74 -10.52 -3.03
C SER A 307 15.36 -9.96 -4.40
N LEU A 308 14.23 -9.26 -4.51
CA LEU A 308 13.81 -8.60 -5.75
C LEU A 308 14.90 -7.63 -6.27
N ARG A 309 15.53 -6.89 -5.38
CA ARG A 309 16.65 -5.99 -5.73
C ARG A 309 17.87 -6.75 -6.25
N GLY A 310 18.20 -7.88 -5.63
CA GLY A 310 19.29 -8.75 -6.07
C GLY A 310 19.04 -9.42 -7.42
N GLU A 311 17.77 -9.63 -7.77
CA GLU A 311 17.30 -10.28 -9.00
C GLU A 311 16.92 -9.27 -10.09
N SER A 312 16.90 -7.96 -9.78
CA SER A 312 16.58 -6.90 -10.74
C SER A 312 17.46 -7.05 -12.00
N ARG A 313 16.81 -6.92 -13.14
CA ARG A 313 17.46 -7.01 -14.46
C ARG A 313 18.46 -5.88 -14.71
N ARG A 314 18.49 -4.86 -13.87
CA ARG A 314 19.34 -3.67 -14.01
C ARG A 314 20.42 -3.65 -12.96
N SER A 315 21.64 -3.48 -13.40
CA SER A 315 22.80 -3.24 -12.52
C SER A 315 22.82 -1.83 -11.89
N ALA A 316 22.04 -0.89 -12.45
CA ALA A 316 21.86 0.45 -11.94
C ALA A 316 20.46 0.97 -12.31
N PRO A 317 19.87 1.86 -11.47
CA PRO A 317 18.58 2.48 -11.76
C PRO A 317 18.61 3.30 -13.07
N LEU A 318 17.47 3.35 -13.76
CA LEU A 318 17.30 4.20 -14.94
C LEU A 318 17.39 5.69 -14.58
N PRO A 319 17.96 6.52 -15.45
CA PRO A 319 17.83 7.98 -15.34
C PRO A 319 16.35 8.39 -15.40
N LEU A 320 15.95 9.35 -14.56
CA LEU A 320 14.55 9.83 -14.54
C LEU A 320 14.09 10.40 -15.89
N ALA A 321 14.99 10.96 -16.69
CA ALA A 321 14.68 11.44 -18.04
C ALA A 321 14.25 10.30 -18.98
N GLU A 322 14.86 9.11 -18.88
CA GLU A 322 14.48 7.93 -19.67
C GLU A 322 13.15 7.37 -19.19
N ILE A 323 12.89 7.40 -17.89
CA ILE A 323 11.59 7.00 -17.31
C ILE A 323 10.49 7.93 -17.80
N ALA A 324 10.72 9.25 -17.77
CA ALA A 324 9.78 10.25 -18.26
C ALA A 324 9.48 10.06 -19.76
N GLU A 325 10.48 9.72 -20.57
CA GLU A 325 10.28 9.39 -21.98
C GLU A 325 9.48 8.10 -22.15
N GLY A 326 9.77 7.07 -21.32
CA GLY A 326 8.99 5.83 -21.30
C GLY A 326 7.53 6.07 -20.95
N LEU A 327 7.24 6.92 -19.95
CA LEU A 327 5.88 7.30 -19.57
C LEU A 327 5.16 8.07 -20.66
N ARG A 328 5.83 8.97 -21.38
CA ARG A 328 5.23 9.66 -22.57
C ARG A 328 4.81 8.65 -23.61
N ARG A 329 5.72 7.74 -24.03
CA ARG A 329 5.40 6.68 -25.00
C ARG A 329 4.26 5.78 -24.55
N LEU A 330 4.25 5.41 -23.25
CA LEU A 330 3.17 4.61 -22.67
C LEU A 330 1.83 5.35 -22.76
N ASN A 331 1.81 6.64 -22.40
CA ASN A 331 0.59 7.46 -22.47
C ASN A 331 0.08 7.64 -23.91
N ASP A 332 0.97 7.73 -24.91
CA ASP A 332 0.58 7.80 -26.32
C ASP A 332 -0.13 6.51 -26.75
N VAL A 333 0.38 5.33 -26.35
CA VAL A 333 -0.26 4.03 -26.61
C VAL A 333 -1.62 3.92 -25.92
N VAL A 334 -1.68 4.29 -24.64
CA VAL A 334 -2.89 4.21 -23.82
C VAL A 334 -3.93 5.26 -24.23
N GLY A 335 -3.51 6.44 -24.67
CA GLY A 335 -4.37 7.53 -25.12
C GLY A 335 -4.93 7.34 -26.52
N GLY A 336 -4.25 6.62 -27.40
CA GLY A 336 -4.67 6.37 -28.78
C GLY A 336 -5.80 5.34 -28.96
N GLN A 337 -6.32 4.79 -27.85
CA GLN A 337 -7.42 3.81 -27.85
C GLN A 337 -8.76 4.40 -27.36
N SER A 338 -8.86 5.71 -27.19
CA SER A 338 -10.09 6.42 -26.74
C SER A 338 -10.96 6.89 -27.91
#